data_2314402460e4605da4372658f514e3d5
#
_entry.id   2314402460e4605da4372658f514e3d5
#
_cell.length_a   1.000
_cell.length_b   1.000
_cell.length_c   1.000
_cell.angle_alpha   90.00
_cell.angle_beta   90.00
_cell.angle_gamma   90.00
#
_symmetry.space_group_name_H-M   'P 1'
#
loop_
_entity.id
_entity.type
_entity.pdbx_description
1 polymer ?
#
loop_
_entity_poly.entity_id
_entity_poly.type
_entity_poly.pdbx_seq_one_letter_code
_entity_poly.pdbx_strand_id
1 'polypeptide(L)'
;MKFMYFFDNNLKRYTMYGKRMLHPAETGRYKEGISALRQDDVNVWFYTKGDKTIAIDSGHLDFKGAKESLRPLGIDADSIKHVLLTHSDVDHCGGVDRTAKNKLFANAELYLGKGEEVYFDGDFCRMIKAGIPLMNPVRLDHYKTVKDGDIIYLDDIKVQVVEVPGHTAGHVCYIIDDKILFSGDCLAVNALGGYSLFDFFTQNPSLNKKSLIRLKAIIEVSSVKIVCTGHSGLWDYSPKLFAHIDESAVSTLGHPFDPTAPKSIRNAS
;
A
#
# COMPACT_ATOMS: atom_id res chain seq x y z
N MET A 1 10.80 -0.69 10.05
CA MET A 1 9.64 0.22 9.91
C MET A 1 9.64 1.35 10.93
N LYS A 2 9.65 1.15 12.29
CA LYS A 2 9.71 2.28 13.27
C LYS A 2 10.82 3.29 13.01
N PHE A 3 11.99 2.82 12.55
CA PHE A 3 13.10 3.71 12.17
C PHE A 3 12.74 4.58 10.95
N MET A 4 12.11 4.00 9.92
CA MET A 4 11.70 4.75 8.72
C MET A 4 10.63 5.78 9.04
N TYR A 5 9.66 5.44 9.89
CA TYR A 5 8.67 6.39 10.38
C TYR A 5 9.31 7.53 11.19
N PHE A 6 10.25 7.19 12.08
CA PHE A 6 11.01 8.20 12.82
C PHE A 6 11.83 9.09 11.88
N PHE A 7 12.51 8.51 10.91
CA PHE A 7 13.27 9.24 9.91
C PHE A 7 12.39 10.21 9.11
N ASP A 8 11.25 9.73 8.59
CA ASP A 8 10.33 10.53 7.80
C ASP A 8 9.78 11.72 8.62
N ASN A 9 9.44 11.50 9.88
CA ASN A 9 8.83 12.52 10.71
C ASN A 9 9.83 13.50 11.36
N ASN A 10 11.06 13.07 11.63
CA ASN A 10 11.99 13.87 12.43
C ASN A 10 13.27 14.28 11.69
N LEU A 11 13.79 13.43 10.82
CA LEU A 11 15.09 13.68 10.15
C LEU A 11 14.92 14.15 8.71
N LYS A 12 13.92 13.68 8.01
CA LYS A 12 13.69 13.97 6.59
C LYS A 12 13.53 15.46 6.30
N ARG A 13 12.96 16.23 7.23
CA ARG A 13 12.86 17.69 7.12
C ARG A 13 14.19 18.39 6.88
N TYR A 14 15.26 17.83 7.40
CA TYR A 14 16.61 18.40 7.24
C TYR A 14 17.32 17.93 5.98
N THR A 15 16.92 16.78 5.45
CA THR A 15 17.60 16.12 4.34
C THR A 15 16.81 16.08 3.04
N MET A 16 15.47 16.17 3.11
CA MET A 16 14.56 15.95 1.98
C MET A 16 13.47 17.03 1.86
N TYR A 17 13.72 18.20 2.42
CA TYR A 17 12.90 19.40 2.24
C TYR A 17 11.41 19.22 2.52
N GLY A 18 11.06 18.49 3.59
CA GLY A 18 9.70 18.41 4.10
C GLY A 18 8.72 17.57 3.28
N LYS A 19 9.19 16.78 2.32
CA LYS A 19 8.35 15.82 1.59
C LYS A 19 7.98 14.66 2.51
N ARG A 20 7.00 14.87 3.38
CA ARG A 20 6.49 13.80 4.25
C ARG A 20 5.67 12.81 3.43
N MET A 21 6.09 11.54 3.42
CA MET A 21 5.46 10.47 2.67
C MET A 21 4.75 9.44 3.56
N LEU A 22 5.21 9.27 4.81
CA LEU A 22 4.61 8.33 5.76
C LEU A 22 3.61 9.08 6.65
N HIS A 23 2.36 9.10 6.22
CA HIS A 23 1.24 9.67 6.99
C HIS A 23 -0.02 8.82 6.76
N PRO A 24 -0.01 7.56 7.23
CA PRO A 24 -1.14 6.67 7.07
C PRO A 24 -2.40 7.28 7.67
N ALA A 25 -3.55 6.92 7.10
CA ALA A 25 -4.85 7.29 7.64
C ALA A 25 -5.03 6.71 9.05
N GLU A 26 -5.65 7.45 9.93
CA GLU A 26 -5.96 6.97 11.28
C GLU A 26 -6.97 5.81 11.22
N THR A 27 -6.94 4.94 12.23
CA THR A 27 -7.94 3.87 12.34
C THR A 27 -9.33 4.48 12.43
N GLY A 28 -10.20 4.13 11.47
CA GLY A 28 -11.54 4.74 11.39
C GLY A 28 -12.33 4.30 10.16
N ARG A 29 -13.59 4.74 10.13
CA ARG A 29 -14.47 4.63 8.97
C ARG A 29 -14.34 5.88 8.12
N TYR A 30 -14.32 5.69 6.81
CA TYR A 30 -14.23 6.74 5.80
C TYR A 30 -15.43 6.67 4.86
N LYS A 31 -15.43 7.51 3.84
CA LYS A 31 -16.48 7.57 2.82
C LYS A 31 -16.51 6.30 1.93
N GLU A 32 -17.60 6.11 1.22
CA GLU A 32 -17.78 5.06 0.20
C GLU A 32 -17.51 3.64 0.72
N GLY A 33 -17.84 3.34 1.98
CA GLY A 33 -17.64 2.01 2.57
C GLY A 33 -16.19 1.67 2.93
N ILE A 34 -15.26 2.62 2.83
CA ILE A 34 -13.86 2.42 3.18
C ILE A 34 -13.67 2.53 4.69
N SER A 35 -12.86 1.64 5.25
CA SER A 35 -12.33 1.76 6.61
C SER A 35 -10.84 1.48 6.60
N ALA A 36 -10.12 2.01 7.57
CA ALA A 36 -8.68 1.82 7.75
C ALA A 36 -8.37 1.28 9.14
N LEU A 37 -7.45 0.35 9.20
CA LEU A 37 -6.69 0.02 10.40
C LEU A 37 -5.26 0.52 10.21
N ARG A 38 -4.85 1.45 11.04
CA ARG A 38 -3.46 1.92 11.06
C ARG A 38 -2.60 1.02 11.91
N GLN A 39 -1.51 0.54 11.35
CA GLN A 39 -0.48 -0.21 12.05
C GLN A 39 0.86 0.52 11.91
N ASP A 40 1.21 1.33 12.91
CA ASP A 40 2.39 2.21 12.88
C ASP A 40 2.37 3.14 11.64
N ASP A 41 3.10 2.79 10.59
CA ASP A 41 3.32 3.56 9.36
C ASP A 41 2.56 3.05 8.13
N VAL A 42 1.77 1.98 8.27
CA VAL A 42 1.02 1.35 7.16
C VAL A 42 -0.48 1.28 7.45
N ASN A 43 -1.28 1.27 6.41
CA ASN A 43 -2.71 1.00 6.47
C ASN A 43 -3.05 -0.41 5.98
N VAL A 44 -3.88 -1.10 6.75
CA VAL A 44 -4.74 -2.18 6.29
C VAL A 44 -6.08 -1.57 5.93
N TRP A 45 -6.52 -1.74 4.70
CA TRP A 45 -7.76 -1.17 4.22
C TRP A 45 -8.89 -2.20 4.21
N PHE A 46 -10.11 -1.71 4.36
CA PHE A 46 -11.33 -2.51 4.25
C PHE A 46 -12.30 -1.81 3.32
N TYR A 47 -12.98 -2.58 2.51
CA TYR A 47 -14.11 -2.11 1.73
C TYR A 47 -15.34 -2.92 2.08
N THR A 48 -16.40 -2.21 2.46
CA THR A 48 -17.69 -2.80 2.86
C THR A 48 -18.78 -2.38 1.86
N LYS A 49 -19.48 -3.37 1.32
CA LYS A 49 -20.66 -3.19 0.47
C LYS A 49 -21.79 -4.05 1.03
N GLY A 50 -22.88 -3.39 1.45
CA GLY A 50 -23.93 -4.08 2.19
C GLY A 50 -23.41 -4.76 3.47
N ASP A 51 -23.54 -6.07 3.54
CA ASP A 51 -23.06 -6.91 4.63
C ASP A 51 -21.70 -7.57 4.35
N LYS A 52 -21.12 -7.32 3.19
CA LYS A 52 -19.84 -7.91 2.75
C LYS A 52 -18.68 -6.97 3.00
N THR A 53 -17.63 -7.50 3.61
CA THR A 53 -16.37 -6.76 3.82
C THR A 53 -15.20 -7.57 3.30
N ILE A 54 -14.35 -6.94 2.50
CA ILE A 54 -13.07 -7.48 2.07
C ILE A 54 -11.94 -6.66 2.68
N ALA A 55 -10.76 -7.26 2.83
CA ALA A 55 -9.56 -6.56 3.27
C ALA A 55 -8.57 -6.39 2.12
N ILE A 56 -7.84 -5.29 2.15
CA ILE A 56 -6.70 -5.03 1.25
C ILE A 56 -5.47 -4.84 2.14
N ASP A 57 -4.50 -5.73 1.92
CA ASP A 57 -3.34 -5.99 2.76
C ASP A 57 -3.73 -6.52 4.16
N SER A 58 -2.74 -6.88 4.95
CA SER A 58 -2.92 -7.47 6.28
C SER A 58 -2.04 -6.84 7.37
N GLY A 59 -1.17 -5.92 6.97
CA GLY A 59 -0.29 -5.21 7.90
C GLY A 59 0.92 -6.03 8.35
N HIS A 60 1.54 -5.54 9.40
CA HIS A 60 2.78 -6.09 9.97
C HIS A 60 2.61 -7.50 10.56
N LEU A 61 3.69 -8.28 10.49
CA LEU A 61 3.81 -9.55 11.18
C LEU A 61 3.66 -9.34 12.70
N ASP A 62 2.76 -10.11 13.30
CA ASP A 62 2.52 -10.11 14.75
C ASP A 62 2.15 -8.75 15.36
N PHE A 63 1.49 -7.86 14.61
CA PHE A 63 1.01 -6.60 15.15
C PHE A 63 -0.01 -6.84 16.28
N LYS A 64 0.31 -6.29 17.45
CA LYS A 64 -0.51 -6.50 18.66
C LYS A 64 -1.76 -5.62 18.63
N GLY A 65 -2.89 -6.20 19.03
CA GLY A 65 -4.14 -5.45 19.18
C GLY A 65 -4.86 -5.14 17.85
N ALA A 66 -4.43 -5.75 16.73
CA ALA A 66 -5.06 -5.52 15.43
C ALA A 66 -6.55 -5.90 15.43
N LYS A 67 -6.89 -7.11 15.91
CA LYS A 67 -8.29 -7.59 16.00
C LYS A 67 -9.15 -6.72 16.91
N GLU A 68 -8.60 -6.30 18.05
CA GLU A 68 -9.27 -5.41 19.00
C GLU A 68 -9.56 -4.05 18.39
N SER A 69 -8.64 -3.53 17.59
CA SER A 69 -8.79 -2.23 16.90
C SER A 69 -9.81 -2.25 15.77
N LEU A 70 -10.22 -3.42 15.28
CA LEU A 70 -11.28 -3.57 14.28
C LEU A 70 -12.69 -3.54 14.88
N ARG A 71 -12.84 -3.89 16.16
CA ARG A 71 -14.16 -3.94 16.83
C ARG A 71 -14.94 -2.63 16.78
N PRO A 72 -14.33 -1.45 17.08
CA PRO A 72 -15.02 -0.16 16.96
C PRO A 72 -15.47 0.16 15.53
N LEU A 73 -14.84 -0.47 14.52
CA LEU A 73 -15.24 -0.34 13.12
C LEU A 73 -16.41 -1.27 12.76
N GLY A 74 -16.84 -2.14 13.68
CA GLY A 74 -17.84 -3.16 13.40
C GLY A 74 -17.32 -4.26 12.46
N ILE A 75 -16.01 -4.42 12.36
CA ILE A 75 -15.35 -5.43 11.52
C ILE A 75 -14.88 -6.56 12.42
N ASP A 76 -15.37 -7.75 12.14
CA ASP A 76 -14.86 -8.99 12.74
C ASP A 76 -13.82 -9.60 11.79
N ALA A 77 -12.56 -9.64 12.23
CA ALA A 77 -11.45 -10.16 11.44
C ALA A 77 -11.66 -11.63 11.01
N ASP A 78 -12.33 -12.42 11.85
CA ASP A 78 -12.56 -13.83 11.58
C ASP A 78 -13.71 -14.05 10.58
N SER A 79 -14.53 -13.03 10.31
CA SER A 79 -15.57 -13.02 9.28
C SER A 79 -15.09 -12.61 7.88
N ILE A 80 -13.89 -12.03 7.78
CA ILE A 80 -13.30 -11.63 6.49
C ILE A 80 -12.98 -12.88 5.67
N LYS A 81 -13.61 -12.97 4.49
CA LYS A 81 -13.46 -14.12 3.58
C LYS A 81 -12.40 -13.91 2.50
N HIS A 82 -12.07 -12.67 2.19
CA HIS A 82 -11.19 -12.34 1.08
C HIS A 82 -10.20 -11.25 1.48
N VAL A 83 -8.92 -11.49 1.22
CA VAL A 83 -7.82 -10.54 1.42
C VAL A 83 -7.09 -10.36 0.10
N LEU A 84 -7.06 -9.14 -0.38
CA LEU A 84 -6.33 -8.73 -1.58
C LEU A 84 -4.97 -8.18 -1.16
N LEU A 85 -3.90 -8.90 -1.44
CA LEU A 85 -2.54 -8.50 -1.08
C LEU A 85 -1.92 -7.72 -2.24
N THR A 86 -1.49 -6.48 -1.99
CA THR A 86 -0.88 -5.64 -3.03
C THR A 86 0.50 -6.14 -3.40
N HIS A 87 1.26 -6.61 -2.42
CA HIS A 87 2.58 -7.21 -2.58
C HIS A 87 2.99 -7.97 -1.31
N SER A 88 4.16 -8.61 -1.33
CA SER A 88 4.57 -9.57 -0.29
C SER A 88 5.42 -8.99 0.83
N ASP A 89 5.62 -7.69 0.93
CA ASP A 89 6.40 -7.09 2.03
C ASP A 89 5.75 -7.34 3.40
N VAL A 90 6.57 -7.45 4.42
CA VAL A 90 6.17 -7.92 5.75
C VAL A 90 5.15 -7.02 6.46
N ASP A 91 5.08 -5.77 6.10
CA ASP A 91 4.11 -4.79 6.59
C ASP A 91 2.80 -4.75 5.78
N HIS A 92 2.72 -5.54 4.70
CA HIS A 92 1.50 -5.74 3.90
C HIS A 92 0.96 -7.16 4.00
N CYS A 93 1.84 -8.16 4.00
CA CYS A 93 1.48 -9.59 4.07
C CYS A 93 1.67 -10.21 5.46
N GLY A 94 2.29 -9.52 6.40
CA GLY A 94 2.71 -10.11 7.68
C GLY A 94 1.55 -10.61 8.54
N GLY A 95 0.40 -9.93 8.50
CA GLY A 95 -0.76 -10.30 9.29
C GLY A 95 -1.41 -11.64 8.90
N VAL A 96 -1.12 -12.15 7.69
CA VAL A 96 -1.59 -13.47 7.22
C VAL A 96 -0.48 -14.50 7.08
N ASP A 97 0.74 -14.18 7.54
CA ASP A 97 1.86 -15.12 7.54
C ASP A 97 1.49 -16.42 8.27
N ARG A 98 1.95 -17.57 7.73
CA ARG A 98 1.63 -18.87 8.33
C ARG A 98 2.18 -19.05 9.74
N THR A 99 3.26 -18.34 10.10
CA THR A 99 3.91 -18.42 11.42
C THR A 99 3.45 -17.34 12.38
N ALA A 100 2.59 -16.40 11.92
CA ALA A 100 2.10 -15.31 12.74
C ALA A 100 1.34 -15.83 13.98
N LYS A 101 1.75 -15.37 15.16
CA LYS A 101 1.11 -15.69 16.43
C LYS A 101 -0.23 -14.96 16.59
N ASN A 102 -0.31 -13.75 16.04
CA ASN A 102 -1.50 -12.91 16.03
C ASN A 102 -2.09 -12.85 14.62
N LYS A 103 -2.31 -14.02 14.01
CA LYS A 103 -2.79 -14.10 12.62
C LYS A 103 -4.10 -13.35 12.45
N LEU A 104 -4.10 -12.40 11.54
CA LEU A 104 -5.28 -11.70 11.07
C LEU A 104 -5.93 -12.54 9.95
N PHE A 105 -7.23 -12.52 9.78
CA PHE A 105 -7.93 -13.15 8.65
C PHE A 105 -7.61 -14.64 8.45
N ALA A 106 -7.60 -15.41 9.53
CA ALA A 106 -7.13 -16.81 9.53
C ALA A 106 -7.88 -17.72 8.53
N ASN A 107 -9.14 -17.39 8.20
CA ASN A 107 -10.02 -18.18 7.34
C ASN A 107 -10.21 -17.57 5.94
N ALA A 108 -9.49 -16.50 5.63
CA ALA A 108 -9.67 -15.79 4.37
C ALA A 108 -8.95 -16.47 3.20
N GLU A 109 -9.55 -16.40 2.02
CA GLU A 109 -8.87 -16.66 0.76
C GLU A 109 -7.99 -15.45 0.42
N LEU A 110 -6.72 -15.71 0.14
CA LEU A 110 -5.72 -14.69 -0.17
C LEU A 110 -5.55 -14.57 -1.67
N TYR A 111 -5.41 -13.35 -2.17
CA TYR A 111 -5.13 -13.05 -3.58
C TYR A 111 -3.83 -12.26 -3.66
N LEU A 112 -2.93 -12.66 -4.56
CA LEU A 112 -1.59 -12.08 -4.66
C LEU A 112 -1.15 -12.00 -6.13
N GLY A 113 -0.47 -10.94 -6.52
CA GLY A 113 0.12 -10.83 -7.85
C GLY A 113 1.06 -12.00 -8.14
N LYS A 114 0.89 -12.66 -9.29
CA LYS A 114 1.67 -13.86 -9.64
C LYS A 114 3.19 -13.63 -9.57
N GLY A 115 3.66 -12.46 -9.93
CA GLY A 115 5.08 -12.11 -9.86
C GLY A 115 5.66 -12.07 -8.45
N GLU A 116 4.82 -12.07 -7.40
CA GLU A 116 5.27 -12.10 -6.00
C GLU A 116 5.74 -13.49 -5.55
N GLU A 117 5.39 -14.55 -6.28
CA GLU A 117 5.76 -15.93 -5.94
C GLU A 117 7.27 -16.09 -5.80
N VAL A 118 8.06 -15.33 -6.54
CA VAL A 118 9.53 -15.35 -6.47
C VAL A 118 10.08 -15.06 -5.06
N TYR A 119 9.33 -14.32 -4.24
CA TYR A 119 9.77 -13.96 -2.88
C TYR A 119 9.48 -15.05 -1.85
N PHE A 120 8.71 -16.06 -2.21
CA PHE A 120 8.44 -17.23 -1.35
C PHE A 120 9.39 -18.40 -1.62
N ASP A 121 10.19 -18.31 -2.66
CA ASP A 121 11.35 -19.17 -2.84
C ASP A 121 12.41 -18.77 -1.80
N GLY A 122 12.76 -19.72 -0.94
CA GLY A 122 13.60 -19.46 0.25
C GLY A 122 14.98 -18.88 -0.05
N ASP A 123 15.47 -19.06 -1.26
CA ASP A 123 16.79 -18.58 -1.71
C ASP A 123 16.75 -17.22 -2.41
N PHE A 124 15.55 -16.72 -2.72
CA PHE A 124 15.41 -15.44 -3.38
C PHE A 124 15.46 -14.27 -2.39
N CYS A 125 16.30 -13.28 -2.67
CA CYS A 125 16.22 -11.97 -2.02
C CYS A 125 16.19 -10.87 -3.09
N ARG A 126 15.37 -9.85 -2.88
CA ARG A 126 15.41 -8.68 -3.75
C ARG A 126 16.58 -7.78 -3.39
N MET A 127 17.24 -7.28 -4.41
CA MET A 127 18.29 -6.29 -4.22
C MET A 127 17.66 -4.90 -4.23
N ILE A 128 17.79 -4.18 -3.13
CA ILE A 128 17.39 -2.79 -3.04
C ILE A 128 18.58 -1.87 -3.33
N LYS A 129 18.35 -0.57 -3.29
CA LYS A 129 19.39 0.45 -3.61
C LYS A 129 20.67 0.19 -2.82
N ALA A 130 21.81 0.44 -3.46
CA ALA A 130 23.15 0.16 -2.95
C ALA A 130 23.51 -1.33 -2.84
N GLY A 131 22.76 -2.22 -3.52
CA GLY A 131 23.07 -3.65 -3.53
C GLY A 131 22.83 -4.36 -2.19
N ILE A 132 21.94 -3.82 -1.37
CA ILE A 132 21.57 -4.44 -0.08
C ILE A 132 20.51 -5.52 -0.34
N PRO A 133 20.74 -6.79 0.09
CA PRO A 133 19.74 -7.83 -0.04
C PRO A 133 18.63 -7.62 1.01
N LEU A 134 17.39 -7.72 0.57
CA LEU A 134 16.21 -7.71 1.42
C LEU A 134 15.49 -9.04 1.27
N MET A 135 15.57 -9.86 2.32
CA MET A 135 14.86 -11.13 2.41
C MET A 135 13.40 -10.88 2.76
N ASN A 136 12.49 -11.56 2.10
CA ASN A 136 11.09 -11.59 2.52
C ASN A 136 10.89 -12.68 3.59
N PRO A 137 10.55 -12.34 4.84
CA PRO A 137 10.31 -13.32 5.89
C PRO A 137 8.93 -13.98 5.78
N VAL A 138 7.99 -13.39 5.03
CA VAL A 138 6.61 -13.86 4.94
C VAL A 138 6.53 -15.19 4.19
N ARG A 139 5.68 -16.07 4.69
CA ARG A 139 5.31 -17.35 4.04
C ARG A 139 3.80 -17.53 4.12
N LEU A 140 3.20 -17.80 2.98
CA LEU A 140 1.77 -18.07 2.86
C LEU A 140 1.54 -19.56 2.59
N ASP A 141 0.51 -20.15 3.21
CA ASP A 141 0.17 -21.56 2.99
C ASP A 141 -0.67 -21.74 1.72
N HIS A 142 -1.69 -20.87 1.57
CA HIS A 142 -2.65 -20.95 0.46
C HIS A 142 -2.96 -19.54 -0.03
N TYR A 143 -2.92 -19.36 -1.34
CA TYR A 143 -3.32 -18.11 -2.00
C TYR A 143 -3.67 -18.40 -3.46
N LYS A 144 -4.48 -17.53 -4.05
CA LYS A 144 -4.72 -17.48 -5.49
C LYS A 144 -3.84 -16.41 -6.12
N THR A 145 -3.24 -16.73 -7.25
CA THR A 145 -2.52 -15.72 -8.02
C THR A 145 -3.46 -14.93 -8.91
N VAL A 146 -3.19 -13.64 -9.02
CA VAL A 146 -3.86 -12.72 -9.95
C VAL A 146 -2.84 -12.08 -10.89
N LYS A 147 -3.30 -11.60 -12.04
CA LYS A 147 -2.48 -10.98 -13.07
C LYS A 147 -3.16 -9.74 -13.65
N ASP A 148 -2.41 -9.00 -14.44
CA ASP A 148 -2.87 -7.78 -15.10
C ASP A 148 -4.15 -8.00 -15.92
N GLY A 149 -5.12 -7.13 -15.70
CA GLY A 149 -6.39 -7.13 -16.40
C GLY A 149 -7.42 -8.14 -15.87
N ASP A 150 -7.08 -8.97 -14.89
CA ASP A 150 -8.06 -9.86 -14.27
C ASP A 150 -9.20 -9.04 -13.65
N ILE A 151 -10.43 -9.52 -13.86
CA ILE A 151 -11.63 -9.03 -13.19
C ILE A 151 -12.19 -10.17 -12.37
N ILE A 152 -12.19 -10.02 -11.07
CA ILE A 152 -12.74 -10.99 -10.13
C ILE A 152 -13.93 -10.39 -9.40
N TYR A 153 -14.89 -11.25 -9.07
CA TYR A 153 -16.06 -10.87 -8.28
C TYR A 153 -15.96 -11.60 -6.93
N LEU A 154 -15.90 -10.82 -5.87
CA LEU A 154 -15.90 -11.29 -4.49
C LEU A 154 -17.29 -11.00 -3.93
N ASP A 155 -18.16 -12.00 -3.96
CA ASP A 155 -19.60 -11.82 -3.87
C ASP A 155 -20.10 -10.83 -4.97
N ASP A 156 -20.62 -9.66 -4.60
CA ASP A 156 -21.07 -8.60 -5.51
C ASP A 156 -20.06 -7.43 -5.65
N ILE A 157 -18.88 -7.59 -5.09
CA ILE A 157 -17.78 -6.61 -5.17
C ILE A 157 -16.94 -6.93 -6.40
N LYS A 158 -16.91 -5.99 -7.36
CA LYS A 158 -16.04 -6.08 -8.55
C LYS A 158 -14.63 -5.62 -8.20
N VAL A 159 -13.64 -6.43 -8.53
CA VAL A 159 -12.22 -6.12 -8.35
C VAL A 159 -11.50 -6.26 -9.69
N GLN A 160 -10.93 -5.17 -10.17
CA GLN A 160 -10.02 -5.17 -11.33
C GLN A 160 -8.59 -5.13 -10.83
N VAL A 161 -7.75 -6.00 -11.38
CA VAL A 161 -6.32 -6.09 -11.06
C VAL A 161 -5.51 -5.30 -12.08
N VAL A 162 -4.58 -4.49 -11.60
CA VAL A 162 -3.62 -3.75 -12.42
C VAL A 162 -2.22 -4.06 -11.90
N GLU A 163 -1.39 -4.75 -12.68
CA GLU A 163 0.02 -4.95 -12.31
C GLU A 163 0.79 -3.63 -12.40
N VAL A 164 1.54 -3.33 -11.35
CA VAL A 164 2.40 -2.14 -11.25
C VAL A 164 3.78 -2.58 -10.73
N PRO A 165 4.50 -3.41 -11.50
CA PRO A 165 5.79 -3.93 -11.07
C PRO A 165 6.82 -2.82 -10.91
N GLY A 166 7.73 -3.01 -9.95
CA GLY A 166 8.84 -2.10 -9.72
C GLY A 166 9.17 -1.95 -8.24
N HIS A 167 8.20 -1.63 -7.36
CA HIS A 167 8.42 -1.69 -5.92
C HIS A 167 8.79 -3.13 -5.53
N THR A 168 7.95 -4.07 -5.90
CA THR A 168 8.27 -5.50 -5.98
C THR A 168 8.04 -6.00 -7.41
N ALA A 169 8.44 -7.25 -7.71
CA ALA A 169 8.35 -7.83 -9.06
C ALA A 169 6.90 -8.07 -9.51
N GLY A 170 6.02 -8.40 -8.58
CA GLY A 170 4.62 -8.73 -8.85
C GLY A 170 3.62 -7.78 -8.20
N HIS A 171 4.05 -6.57 -7.81
CA HIS A 171 3.17 -5.59 -7.19
C HIS A 171 1.92 -5.34 -8.02
N VAL A 172 0.75 -5.39 -7.37
CA VAL A 172 -0.55 -5.12 -8.01
C VAL A 172 -1.30 -4.00 -7.28
N CYS A 173 -2.06 -3.24 -8.04
CA CYS A 173 -3.09 -2.35 -7.54
C CYS A 173 -4.45 -2.99 -7.76
N TYR A 174 -5.42 -2.67 -6.92
CA TYR A 174 -6.80 -3.12 -7.06
C TYR A 174 -7.72 -1.91 -7.28
N ILE A 175 -8.56 -1.97 -8.31
CA ILE A 175 -9.64 -1.01 -8.52
C ILE A 175 -10.95 -1.70 -8.14
N ILE A 176 -11.62 -1.19 -7.11
CA ILE A 176 -12.84 -1.78 -6.56
C ILE A 176 -14.05 -0.98 -7.01
N ASP A 177 -15.06 -1.71 -7.52
CA ASP A 177 -16.33 -1.18 -8.05
C ASP A 177 -16.15 -0.01 -9.02
N ASP A 178 -15.06 -0.02 -9.80
CA ASP A 178 -14.60 1.03 -10.74
C ASP A 178 -14.38 2.41 -10.12
N LYS A 179 -14.38 2.53 -8.79
CA LYS A 179 -14.38 3.82 -8.08
C LYS A 179 -13.21 4.03 -7.15
N ILE A 180 -12.63 2.99 -6.57
CA ILE A 180 -11.63 3.09 -5.52
C ILE A 180 -10.37 2.38 -5.96
N LEU A 181 -9.25 3.09 -6.02
CA LEU A 181 -7.93 2.53 -6.25
C LEU A 181 -7.24 2.27 -4.92
N PHE A 182 -6.78 1.03 -4.71
CA PHE A 182 -5.85 0.65 -3.66
C PHE A 182 -4.48 0.43 -4.30
N SER A 183 -3.54 1.32 -4.02
CA SER A 183 -2.27 1.37 -4.77
C SER A 183 -1.11 0.63 -4.08
N GLY A 184 -1.27 0.19 -2.84
CA GLY A 184 -0.12 -0.31 -2.08
C GLY A 184 1.04 0.67 -2.09
N ASP A 185 2.25 0.15 -2.29
CA ASP A 185 3.51 0.89 -2.15
C ASP A 185 4.14 1.36 -3.47
N CYS A 186 3.45 1.18 -4.59
CA CYS A 186 3.94 1.77 -5.83
C CYS A 186 3.86 3.30 -5.82
N LEU A 187 2.90 3.87 -5.09
CA LEU A 187 2.55 5.28 -5.04
C LEU A 187 2.54 5.81 -3.60
N ALA A 188 3.19 6.94 -3.39
CA ALA A 188 3.03 7.74 -2.18
C ALA A 188 2.55 9.14 -2.54
N VAL A 189 1.70 9.72 -1.70
CA VAL A 189 1.05 11.02 -1.96
C VAL A 189 1.26 11.95 -0.78
N ASN A 190 1.51 13.22 -1.06
CA ASN A 190 1.51 14.29 -0.08
C ASN A 190 0.82 15.55 -0.65
N ALA A 191 0.87 16.66 0.05
CA ALA A 191 0.25 17.92 -0.40
C ALA A 191 0.81 18.45 -1.73
N LEU A 192 2.00 18.05 -2.13
CA LEU A 192 2.64 18.44 -3.40
C LEU A 192 2.16 17.58 -4.57
N GLY A 193 1.75 16.35 -4.31
CA GLY A 193 1.32 15.37 -5.31
C GLY A 193 1.76 13.96 -4.99
N GLY A 194 1.67 13.08 -5.97
CA GLY A 194 2.09 11.69 -5.87
C GLY A 194 3.48 11.45 -6.42
N TYR A 195 4.18 10.54 -5.82
CA TYR A 195 5.57 10.14 -6.11
C TYR A 195 5.70 8.63 -6.15
N SER A 196 6.72 8.12 -6.83
CA SER A 196 7.18 6.75 -6.59
C SER A 196 7.66 6.62 -5.15
N LEU A 197 7.09 5.65 -4.39
CA LEU A 197 7.45 5.48 -2.98
C LEU A 197 8.90 4.98 -2.86
N PHE A 198 9.66 5.63 -2.03
CA PHE A 198 11.02 5.27 -1.59
C PHE A 198 11.84 4.40 -2.55
N ASP A 199 12.54 5.02 -3.51
CA ASP A 199 13.46 4.31 -4.42
C ASP A 199 14.46 3.42 -3.68
N PHE A 200 14.77 3.72 -2.42
CA PHE A 200 15.70 2.92 -1.61
C PHE A 200 15.18 1.50 -1.36
N PHE A 201 13.87 1.34 -1.09
CA PHE A 201 13.23 0.05 -0.84
C PHE A 201 12.63 -0.59 -2.09
N THR A 202 12.61 0.15 -3.17
CA THR A 202 12.04 -0.29 -4.45
C THR A 202 13.07 -1.11 -5.21
N GLN A 203 12.70 -2.32 -5.62
CA GLN A 203 13.58 -3.23 -6.33
C GLN A 203 14.04 -2.65 -7.68
N ASN A 204 13.12 -2.05 -8.41
CA ASN A 204 13.39 -1.42 -9.70
C ASN A 204 12.67 -0.07 -9.82
N PRO A 205 13.28 1.02 -9.32
CA PRO A 205 12.66 2.35 -9.35
C PRO A 205 12.25 2.81 -10.74
N SER A 206 13.07 2.53 -11.75
CA SER A 206 12.76 2.93 -13.13
C SER A 206 11.54 2.21 -13.68
N LEU A 207 11.37 0.93 -13.35
CA LEU A 207 10.19 0.16 -13.73
C LEU A 207 8.95 0.66 -12.97
N ASN A 208 9.07 0.94 -11.68
CA ASN A 208 7.96 1.48 -10.87
C ASN A 208 7.42 2.78 -11.48
N LYS A 209 8.30 3.70 -11.87
CA LYS A 209 7.92 4.97 -12.50
C LYS A 209 7.19 4.74 -13.84
N LYS A 210 7.68 3.82 -14.69
CA LYS A 210 6.98 3.45 -15.93
C LYS A 210 5.61 2.83 -15.66
N SER A 211 5.51 1.97 -14.66
CA SER A 211 4.26 1.35 -14.25
C SER A 211 3.26 2.37 -13.71
N LEU A 212 3.72 3.37 -12.96
CA LEU A 212 2.88 4.47 -12.49
C LEU A 212 2.37 5.37 -13.63
N ILE A 213 3.18 5.61 -14.68
CA ILE A 213 2.73 6.33 -15.88
C ILE A 213 1.60 5.55 -16.56
N ARG A 214 1.73 4.22 -16.67
CA ARG A 214 0.67 3.35 -17.20
C ARG A 214 -0.57 3.37 -16.30
N LEU A 215 -0.41 3.24 -14.98
CA LEU A 215 -1.51 3.31 -14.02
C LEU A 215 -2.25 4.64 -14.14
N LYS A 216 -1.54 5.76 -14.23
CA LYS A 216 -2.12 7.09 -14.47
C LYS A 216 -3.03 7.09 -15.69
N ALA A 217 -2.56 6.59 -16.84
CA ALA A 217 -3.36 6.54 -18.06
C ALA A 217 -4.64 5.68 -17.89
N ILE A 218 -4.58 4.58 -17.15
CA ILE A 218 -5.75 3.75 -16.81
C ILE A 218 -6.75 4.54 -15.95
N ILE A 219 -6.24 5.24 -14.91
CA ILE A 219 -7.09 5.98 -13.98
C ILE A 219 -7.74 7.19 -14.65
N GLU A 220 -7.04 7.90 -15.53
CA GLU A 220 -7.55 9.08 -16.23
C GLU A 220 -8.78 8.79 -17.12
N VAL A 221 -8.92 7.56 -17.61
CA VAL A 221 -10.10 7.14 -18.41
C VAL A 221 -11.10 6.31 -17.61
N SER A 222 -10.85 6.09 -16.32
CA SER A 222 -11.71 5.32 -15.43
C SER A 222 -12.69 6.21 -14.65
N SER A 223 -13.53 5.57 -13.83
CA SER A 223 -14.45 6.26 -12.90
C SER A 223 -13.88 6.38 -11.48
N VAL A 224 -12.59 6.14 -11.29
CA VAL A 224 -11.93 6.20 -9.97
C VAL A 224 -12.08 7.60 -9.36
N LYS A 225 -12.54 7.65 -8.12
CA LYS A 225 -12.76 8.89 -7.34
C LYS A 225 -11.92 8.97 -6.07
N ILE A 226 -11.40 7.83 -5.61
CA ILE A 226 -10.67 7.72 -4.36
C ILE A 226 -9.43 6.89 -4.60
N VAL A 227 -8.32 7.30 -3.97
CA VAL A 227 -7.04 6.59 -3.97
C VAL A 227 -6.63 6.33 -2.53
N CYS A 228 -6.42 5.05 -2.20
CA CYS A 228 -5.92 4.57 -0.92
C CYS A 228 -4.52 4.00 -1.12
N THR A 229 -3.55 4.48 -0.37
CA THR A 229 -2.14 4.09 -0.49
C THR A 229 -1.70 3.27 0.72
N GLY A 230 -0.61 2.53 0.63
CA GLY A 230 -0.07 1.77 1.76
C GLY A 230 0.34 2.66 2.93
N HIS A 231 1.05 3.75 2.68
CA HIS A 231 1.69 4.56 3.71
C HIS A 231 1.26 6.03 3.78
N SER A 232 0.50 6.52 2.81
CA SER A 232 0.16 7.95 2.70
C SER A 232 -1.35 8.25 2.74
N GLY A 233 -2.13 7.34 3.29
CA GLY A 233 -3.55 7.54 3.60
C GLY A 233 -4.47 7.51 2.38
N LEU A 234 -5.62 8.20 2.53
CA LEU A 234 -6.71 8.24 1.56
C LEU A 234 -6.84 9.64 0.96
N TRP A 235 -7.08 9.70 -0.35
CA TRP A 235 -7.17 10.92 -1.13
C TRP A 235 -8.37 10.90 -2.08
N ASP A 236 -9.01 12.05 -2.25
CA ASP A 236 -9.88 12.25 -3.41
C ASP A 236 -9.04 12.30 -4.67
N TYR A 237 -9.47 11.58 -5.71
CA TYR A 237 -8.74 11.59 -6.96
C TYR A 237 -8.69 12.98 -7.57
N SER A 238 -7.50 13.35 -7.97
CA SER A 238 -7.24 14.48 -8.86
C SER A 238 -6.00 14.16 -9.69
N PRO A 239 -5.80 14.79 -10.86
CA PRO A 239 -4.59 14.59 -11.67
C PRO A 239 -3.30 14.89 -10.90
N LYS A 240 -3.36 15.73 -9.86
CA LYS A 240 -2.24 16.07 -8.99
C LYS A 240 -1.66 14.86 -8.26
N LEU A 241 -2.48 13.84 -7.97
CA LEU A 241 -2.01 12.62 -7.32
C LEU A 241 -0.98 11.83 -8.17
N PHE A 242 -0.84 12.18 -9.43
CA PHE A 242 0.13 11.60 -10.34
C PHE A 242 1.12 12.63 -10.91
N ALA A 243 1.29 13.79 -10.23
CA ALA A 243 2.07 14.90 -10.76
C ALA A 243 3.58 14.63 -10.80
N HIS A 244 4.09 13.84 -9.85
CA HIS A 244 5.53 13.62 -9.62
C HIS A 244 5.89 12.13 -9.60
N ILE A 245 5.13 11.29 -10.31
CA ILE A 245 5.34 9.83 -10.29
C ILE A 245 6.64 9.37 -10.97
N ASP A 246 7.25 10.21 -11.76
CA ASP A 246 8.58 10.03 -12.34
C ASP A 246 9.72 10.44 -11.40
N GLU A 247 9.37 11.05 -10.25
CA GLU A 247 10.31 11.41 -9.19
C GLU A 247 10.24 10.39 -8.05
N SER A 248 11.33 10.29 -7.27
CA SER A 248 11.35 9.52 -6.03
C SER A 248 10.69 10.31 -4.87
N ALA A 249 9.94 9.61 -4.03
CA ALA A 249 9.46 10.18 -2.76
C ALA A 249 10.61 10.64 -1.87
N VAL A 250 11.70 9.90 -1.87
CA VAL A 250 12.97 10.27 -1.27
C VAL A 250 13.71 11.12 -2.29
N SER A 251 13.51 12.43 -2.24
CA SER A 251 14.21 13.32 -3.15
C SER A 251 15.69 13.30 -2.89
N THR A 252 16.46 13.32 -3.96
CA THR A 252 17.89 13.64 -3.90
C THR A 252 18.08 15.03 -3.29
N LEU A 253 19.21 15.23 -2.63
CA LEU A 253 19.71 16.55 -2.22
C LEU A 253 19.54 17.54 -3.39
N GLY A 254 18.78 18.62 -3.19
CA GLY A 254 18.61 19.65 -4.22
C GLY A 254 17.19 20.06 -4.56
N HIS A 255 16.17 19.34 -4.11
CA HIS A 255 14.79 19.82 -4.29
C HIS A 255 14.49 20.97 -3.31
N PRO A 256 13.95 22.10 -3.80
CA PRO A 256 13.64 23.24 -2.94
C PRO A 256 12.55 22.87 -1.92
N PHE A 257 12.65 23.45 -0.73
CA PHE A 257 11.57 23.44 0.26
C PHE A 257 10.31 24.04 -0.34
N ASP A 258 9.17 23.34 -0.24
CA ASP A 258 7.89 23.88 -0.67
C ASP A 258 7.29 24.79 0.42
N PRO A 259 7.34 26.11 0.24
CA PRO A 259 6.77 27.05 1.21
C PRO A 259 5.24 26.99 1.26
N THR A 260 4.59 26.39 0.26
CA THR A 260 3.12 26.28 0.16
C THR A 260 2.57 25.04 0.84
N ALA A 261 3.42 24.10 1.26
CA ALA A 261 3.01 22.91 1.99
C ALA A 261 2.19 23.31 3.24
N PRO A 262 1.07 22.63 3.53
CA PRO A 262 0.27 22.90 4.70
C PRO A 262 1.11 22.91 5.98
N LYS A 263 0.76 23.79 6.93
CA LYS A 263 1.50 23.91 8.21
C LYS A 263 1.62 22.59 8.96
N SER A 264 0.61 21.71 8.85
CA SER A 264 0.66 20.35 9.42
C SER A 264 1.80 19.50 8.85
N ILE A 265 2.12 19.68 7.58
CA ILE A 265 3.26 19.03 6.92
C ILE A 265 4.56 19.72 7.28
N ARG A 266 4.55 21.06 7.48
CA ARG A 266 5.74 21.81 7.91
C ARG A 266 6.13 21.54 9.36
N ASN A 267 5.14 21.38 10.26
CA ASN A 267 5.36 21.19 11.70
C ASN A 267 5.50 19.72 12.10
N ALA A 268 5.09 18.79 11.25
CA ALA A 268 5.34 17.36 11.41
C ALA A 268 6.67 16.92 10.79
N SER A 269 7.37 17.87 10.22
CA SER A 269 8.71 17.68 9.66
C SER A 269 9.78 17.95 10.71
#